data_a83870ea7d529f55abf3141f460f89ca
#
_entry.id   a83870ea7d529f55abf3141f460f89ca
#
_cell.length_a   1.000
_cell.length_b   1.000
_cell.length_c   1.000
_cell.angle_alpha   90.00
_cell.angle_beta   90.00
_cell.angle_gamma   90.00
#
_symmetry.space_group_name_H-M   'P 1'
#
loop_
_entity.id
_entity.type
_entity.pdbx_description
1 polymer ?
#
loop_
_entity_poly.entity_id
_entity_poly.type
_entity_poly.pdbx_seq_one_letter_code
_entity_poly.pdbx_strand_id
1 'polypeptide(L)'
;EDQKSYRQIFKATSIFGGVQVFNIIISIIRSKVVAILLGPSGMGIINLLISSTGFLSSLTNFGLGTSAVKNVATASATGDYEKISLTVTVLRRLVRYTGLIGAVLTAILSPVLSKLAFGTKEYTLAFIWISVTLLFQQISSGQLVVLQGLRKLKELAKANMFGALFGLIISIP
;
A
#
# COMPACT_ATOMS: atom_id res chain seq x y z
N GLU A 1 7.59 34.71 -11.24
CA GLU A 1 7.10 33.66 -10.29
C GLU A 1 6.65 32.40 -11.00
N ASP A 2 6.01 32.49 -12.16
CA ASP A 2 5.50 31.34 -12.92
C ASP A 2 6.59 30.34 -13.36
N GLN A 3 7.72 30.82 -13.85
CA GLN A 3 8.79 29.92 -14.35
C GLN A 3 9.42 29.04 -13.27
N LYS A 4 9.54 29.53 -12.03
CA LYS A 4 10.01 28.72 -10.90
C LYS A 4 9.00 27.64 -10.51
N SER A 5 7.71 27.97 -10.55
CA SER A 5 6.62 27.05 -10.26
C SER A 5 6.53 25.95 -11.31
N TYR A 6 6.58 26.28 -12.60
CA TYR A 6 6.62 25.30 -13.69
C TYR A 6 7.82 24.35 -13.58
N ARG A 7 9.00 24.87 -13.28
CA ARG A 7 10.23 24.06 -13.13
C ARG A 7 10.15 23.10 -11.94
N GLN A 8 9.50 23.52 -10.85
CA GLN A 8 9.28 22.64 -9.68
C GLN A 8 8.27 21.54 -10.00
N ILE A 9 7.16 21.88 -10.67
CA ILE A 9 6.14 20.90 -11.09
C ILE A 9 6.76 19.90 -12.06
N PHE A 10 7.47 20.36 -13.08
CA PHE A 10 8.13 19.50 -14.07
C PHE A 10 9.14 18.55 -13.41
N LYS A 11 9.97 19.05 -12.49
CA LYS A 11 10.94 18.25 -11.73
C LYS A 11 10.24 17.20 -10.85
N ALA A 12 9.14 17.56 -10.19
CA ALA A 12 8.37 16.64 -9.38
C ALA A 12 7.74 15.54 -10.25
N THR A 13 7.12 15.91 -11.36
CA THR A 13 6.50 14.97 -12.31
C THR A 13 7.53 14.01 -12.93
N SER A 14 8.71 14.53 -13.30
CA SER A 14 9.80 13.70 -13.85
C SER A 14 10.32 12.69 -12.82
N ILE A 15 10.46 13.08 -11.54
CA ILE A 15 10.86 12.17 -10.47
C ILE A 15 9.80 11.07 -10.27
N PHE A 16 8.52 11.45 -10.22
CA PHE A 16 7.44 10.47 -10.09
C PHE A 16 7.34 9.53 -11.29
N GLY A 17 7.43 10.07 -12.50
CA GLY A 17 7.44 9.28 -13.73
C GLY A 17 8.60 8.28 -13.76
N GLY A 18 9.81 8.72 -13.40
CA GLY A 18 10.98 7.85 -13.30
C GLY A 18 10.83 6.73 -12.28
N VAL A 19 10.32 7.06 -11.08
CA VAL A 19 10.03 6.06 -10.04
C VAL A 19 8.96 5.07 -10.49
N GLN A 20 7.93 5.53 -11.19
CA GLN A 20 6.88 4.66 -11.70
C GLN A 20 7.41 3.68 -12.75
N VAL A 21 8.21 4.17 -13.71
CA VAL A 21 8.86 3.29 -14.70
C VAL A 21 9.75 2.26 -14.02
N PHE A 22 10.56 2.68 -13.04
CA PHE A 22 11.39 1.77 -12.25
C PHE A 22 10.56 0.70 -11.54
N ASN A 23 9.47 1.08 -10.86
CA ASN A 23 8.57 0.14 -10.18
C ASN A 23 7.90 -0.83 -11.16
N ILE A 24 7.54 -0.39 -12.36
CA ILE A 24 6.97 -1.24 -13.41
C ILE A 24 8.01 -2.30 -13.84
N ILE A 25 9.26 -1.89 -14.11
CA ILE A 25 10.33 -2.82 -14.48
C ILE A 25 10.55 -3.87 -13.38
N ILE A 26 10.68 -3.43 -12.12
CA ILE A 26 10.82 -4.33 -10.97
C ILE A 26 9.63 -5.30 -10.88
N SER A 27 8.41 -4.80 -11.05
CA SER A 27 7.18 -5.60 -11.00
C SER A 27 7.15 -6.67 -12.11
N ILE A 28 7.57 -6.33 -13.33
CA ILE A 28 7.66 -7.28 -14.46
C ILE A 28 8.67 -8.38 -14.15
N ILE A 29 9.87 -8.02 -13.68
CA ILE A 29 10.90 -8.99 -13.31
C ILE A 29 10.39 -9.92 -12.22
N ARG A 30 9.83 -9.35 -11.14
CA ARG A 30 9.27 -10.10 -10.03
C ARG A 30 8.16 -11.05 -10.48
N SER A 31 7.20 -10.57 -11.27
CA SER A 31 6.10 -11.41 -11.78
C SER A 31 6.61 -12.54 -12.65
N LYS A 32 7.63 -12.31 -13.48
CA LYS A 32 8.24 -13.34 -14.31
C LYS A 32 8.94 -14.40 -13.46
N VAL A 33 9.71 -14.00 -12.46
CA VAL A 33 10.40 -14.93 -11.54
C VAL A 33 9.37 -15.78 -10.80
N VAL A 34 8.37 -15.16 -10.20
CA VAL A 34 7.31 -15.84 -9.45
C VAL A 34 6.53 -16.80 -10.37
N ALA A 35 6.23 -16.40 -11.61
CA ALA A 35 5.55 -17.26 -12.57
C ALA A 35 6.36 -18.49 -12.99
N ILE A 36 7.68 -18.35 -13.14
CA ILE A 36 8.58 -19.48 -13.43
C ILE A 36 8.64 -20.45 -12.25
N LEU A 37 8.72 -19.93 -11.02
CA LEU A 37 8.85 -20.77 -9.81
C LEU A 37 7.55 -21.50 -9.45
N LEU A 38 6.41 -20.86 -9.59
CA LEU A 38 5.12 -21.38 -9.12
C LEU A 38 4.26 -22.00 -10.23
N GLY A 39 4.58 -21.70 -11.48
CA GLY A 39 3.79 -22.11 -12.62
C GLY A 39 2.38 -21.46 -12.68
N PRO A 40 1.57 -21.83 -13.68
CA PRO A 40 0.24 -21.23 -13.89
C PRO A 40 -0.72 -21.43 -12.72
N SER A 41 -0.73 -22.62 -12.12
CA SER A 41 -1.61 -22.94 -10.98
C SER A 41 -1.25 -22.13 -9.74
N GLY A 42 0.05 -22.02 -9.40
CA GLY A 42 0.51 -21.22 -8.27
C GLY A 42 0.24 -19.73 -8.45
N MET A 43 0.40 -19.21 -9.68
CA MET A 43 0.00 -17.82 -10.00
C MET A 43 -1.51 -17.59 -9.83
N GLY A 44 -2.34 -18.56 -10.21
CA GLY A 44 -3.79 -18.51 -9.99
C GLY A 44 -4.14 -18.40 -8.51
N ILE A 45 -3.51 -19.23 -7.67
CA ILE A 45 -3.70 -19.21 -6.20
C ILE A 45 -3.31 -17.86 -5.61
N ILE A 46 -2.11 -17.35 -5.93
CA ILE A 46 -1.64 -16.06 -5.43
C ILE A 46 -2.57 -14.92 -5.86
N ASN A 47 -2.98 -14.88 -7.11
CA ASN A 47 -3.87 -13.85 -7.62
C ASN A 47 -5.24 -13.88 -6.95
N LEU A 48 -5.81 -15.05 -6.68
CA LEU A 48 -7.07 -15.18 -5.93
C LEU A 48 -6.91 -14.71 -4.48
N LEU A 49 -5.82 -15.07 -3.82
CA LEU A 49 -5.51 -14.61 -2.46
C LEU A 49 -5.37 -13.08 -2.40
N ILE A 50 -4.59 -12.48 -3.31
CA ILE A 50 -4.38 -11.04 -3.36
C ILE A 50 -5.69 -10.31 -3.69
N SER A 51 -6.48 -10.80 -4.65
CA SER A 51 -7.75 -10.17 -5.04
C SER A 51 -8.77 -10.21 -3.91
N SER A 52 -8.90 -11.36 -3.23
CA SER A 52 -9.81 -11.52 -2.10
C SER A 52 -9.43 -10.61 -0.93
N THR A 53 -8.14 -10.50 -0.62
CA THR A 53 -7.64 -9.62 0.44
C THR A 53 -7.70 -8.15 0.05
N GLY A 54 -7.46 -7.82 -1.22
CA GLY A 54 -7.62 -6.47 -1.76
C GLY A 54 -9.06 -5.97 -1.65
N PHE A 55 -10.04 -6.84 -1.90
CA PHE A 55 -11.45 -6.53 -1.70
C PHE A 55 -11.76 -6.17 -0.24
N LEU A 56 -11.31 -6.99 0.71
CA LEU A 56 -11.47 -6.71 2.14
C LEU A 56 -10.74 -5.44 2.57
N SER A 57 -9.52 -5.24 2.09
CA SER A 57 -8.76 -4.02 2.35
C SER A 57 -9.49 -2.77 1.87
N SER A 58 -10.11 -2.81 0.70
CA SER A 58 -10.89 -1.67 0.16
C SER A 58 -12.12 -1.36 1.01
N LEU A 59 -12.81 -2.39 1.53
CA LEU A 59 -13.94 -2.22 2.42
C LEU A 59 -13.54 -1.62 3.78
N THR A 60 -12.40 -2.05 4.34
CA THR A 60 -11.94 -1.59 5.65
C THR A 60 -11.17 -0.28 5.64
N ASN A 61 -10.71 0.17 4.47
CA ASN A 61 -9.96 1.41 4.30
C ASN A 61 -10.84 2.67 4.39
N PHE A 62 -12.17 2.56 4.21
CA PHE A 62 -13.14 3.67 4.32
C PHE A 62 -12.74 4.95 3.56
N GLY A 63 -11.98 4.85 2.47
CA GLY A 63 -11.50 6.02 1.72
C GLY A 63 -10.46 6.87 2.46
N LEU A 64 -9.84 6.33 3.53
CA LEU A 64 -8.84 7.06 4.33
C LEU A 64 -7.67 7.58 3.48
N GLY A 65 -7.29 6.88 2.41
CA GLY A 65 -6.17 7.29 1.56
C GLY A 65 -6.33 8.69 0.99
N THR A 66 -7.43 8.96 0.31
CA THR A 66 -7.69 10.25 -0.34
C THR A 66 -8.04 11.35 0.66
N SER A 67 -8.90 11.04 1.63
CA SER A 67 -9.32 12.00 2.68
C SER A 67 -8.14 12.43 3.53
N ALA A 68 -7.26 11.50 3.89
CA ALA A 68 -6.10 11.77 4.72
C ALA A 68 -5.05 12.63 4.01
N VAL A 69 -4.78 12.40 2.72
CA VAL A 69 -3.87 13.26 1.93
C VAL A 69 -4.39 14.70 1.96
N LYS A 70 -5.69 14.90 1.72
CA LYS A 70 -6.32 16.24 1.75
C LYS A 70 -6.17 16.89 3.13
N ASN A 71 -6.49 16.17 4.21
CA ASN A 71 -6.45 16.72 5.56
C ASN A 71 -5.02 17.08 5.98
N VAL A 72 -4.03 16.23 5.69
CA VAL A 72 -2.61 16.52 5.96
C VAL A 72 -2.12 17.70 5.11
N ALA A 73 -2.51 17.78 3.83
CA ALA A 73 -2.14 18.89 2.96
C ALA A 73 -2.74 20.22 3.44
N THR A 74 -4.01 20.21 3.86
CA THR A 74 -4.68 21.40 4.43
C THR A 74 -4.01 21.84 5.73
N ALA A 75 -3.71 20.91 6.64
CA ALA A 75 -2.98 21.22 7.87
C ALA A 75 -1.57 21.77 7.57
N SER A 76 -0.87 21.17 6.59
CA SER A 76 0.46 21.63 6.17
C SER A 76 0.43 23.05 5.58
N ALA A 77 -0.64 23.43 4.92
CA ALA A 77 -0.80 24.76 4.31
C ALA A 77 -0.96 25.88 5.35
N THR A 78 -1.41 25.58 6.56
CA THR A 78 -1.53 26.58 7.65
C THR A 78 -0.17 26.97 8.25
N GLY A 79 0.88 26.17 8.05
CA GLY A 79 2.20 26.38 8.68
C GLY A 79 2.20 26.12 10.19
N ASP A 80 1.08 25.72 10.78
CA ASP A 80 0.92 25.44 12.21
C ASP A 80 1.39 24.02 12.52
N TYR A 81 2.53 23.91 13.16
CA TYR A 81 3.15 22.63 13.51
C TYR A 81 2.30 21.79 14.46
N GLU A 82 1.52 22.43 15.33
CA GLU A 82 0.67 21.73 16.28
C GLU A 82 -0.49 21.04 15.55
N LYS A 83 -1.16 21.76 14.64
CA LYS A 83 -2.21 21.19 13.78
C LYS A 83 -1.71 20.07 12.90
N ILE A 84 -0.52 20.22 12.30
CA ILE A 84 0.11 19.18 11.48
C ILE A 84 0.35 17.93 12.34
N SER A 85 0.97 18.07 13.51
CA SER A 85 1.28 16.98 14.41
C SER A 85 0.03 16.25 14.88
N LEU A 86 -0.99 17.00 15.26
CA LEU A 86 -2.28 16.44 15.68
C LEU A 86 -2.96 15.66 14.56
N THR A 87 -3.02 16.23 13.35
CA THR A 87 -3.61 15.58 12.18
C THR A 87 -2.90 14.27 11.84
N VAL A 88 -1.56 14.28 11.84
CA VAL A 88 -0.74 13.08 11.57
C VAL A 88 -0.93 12.02 12.67
N THR A 89 -1.01 12.44 13.92
CA THR A 89 -1.21 11.52 15.06
C THR A 89 -2.58 10.85 14.99
N VAL A 90 -3.64 11.62 14.72
CA VAL A 90 -4.99 11.08 14.55
C VAL A 90 -5.03 10.12 13.37
N LEU A 91 -4.44 10.49 12.23
CA LEU A 91 -4.39 9.63 11.06
C LEU A 91 -3.66 8.30 11.35
N ARG A 92 -2.50 8.34 12.00
CA ARG A 92 -1.74 7.13 12.39
C ARG A 92 -2.55 6.23 13.32
N ARG A 93 -3.33 6.81 14.20
CA ARG A 93 -4.23 6.07 15.10
C ARG A 93 -5.36 5.40 14.31
N LEU A 94 -6.04 6.15 13.43
CA LEU A 94 -7.10 5.63 12.57
C LEU A 94 -6.61 4.49 11.68
N VAL A 95 -5.47 4.68 11.00
CA VAL A 95 -4.87 3.65 10.13
C VAL A 95 -4.55 2.37 10.91
N ARG A 96 -4.07 2.47 12.14
CA ARG A 96 -3.82 1.30 12.99
C ARG A 96 -5.11 0.58 13.37
N TYR A 97 -6.14 1.32 13.75
CA TYR A 97 -7.44 0.72 14.09
C TYR A 97 -8.12 0.07 12.89
N THR A 98 -8.18 0.76 11.76
CA THR A 98 -8.78 0.20 10.54
C THR A 98 -7.98 -1.00 10.01
N GLY A 99 -6.65 -0.94 10.09
CA GLY A 99 -5.78 -2.06 9.75
C GLY A 99 -5.98 -3.26 10.66
N LEU A 100 -6.11 -3.04 11.98
CA LEU A 100 -6.38 -4.10 12.93
C LEU A 100 -7.77 -4.72 12.70
N ILE A 101 -8.78 -3.90 12.51
CA ILE A 101 -10.15 -4.37 12.19
C ILE A 101 -10.12 -5.19 10.89
N GLY A 102 -9.47 -4.71 9.84
CA GLY A 102 -9.33 -5.42 8.58
C GLY A 102 -8.62 -6.77 8.73
N ALA A 103 -7.53 -6.80 9.50
CA ALA A 103 -6.79 -8.02 9.76
C ALA A 103 -7.63 -9.03 10.57
N VAL A 104 -8.29 -8.60 11.65
CA VAL A 104 -9.14 -9.44 12.49
C VAL A 104 -10.33 -9.99 11.69
N LEU A 105 -11.01 -9.13 10.92
CA LEU A 105 -12.11 -9.56 10.04
C LEU A 105 -11.64 -10.59 9.01
N THR A 106 -10.50 -10.37 8.38
CA THR A 106 -9.93 -11.32 7.40
C THR A 106 -9.59 -12.65 8.08
N ALA A 107 -9.00 -12.62 9.27
CA ALA A 107 -8.67 -13.84 10.02
C ALA A 107 -9.92 -14.62 10.43
N ILE A 108 -10.95 -13.94 10.93
CA ILE A 108 -12.23 -14.58 11.33
C ILE A 108 -12.95 -15.13 10.09
N LEU A 109 -12.99 -14.38 8.99
CA LEU A 109 -13.66 -14.78 7.77
C LEU A 109 -12.82 -15.73 6.90
N SER A 110 -11.60 -16.07 7.29
CA SER A 110 -10.66 -16.88 6.50
C SER A 110 -11.25 -18.20 5.99
N PRO A 111 -12.04 -19.01 6.75
CA PRO A 111 -12.62 -20.23 6.23
C PRO A 111 -13.72 -19.96 5.19
N VAL A 112 -14.45 -18.85 5.34
CA VAL A 112 -15.47 -18.43 4.36
C VAL A 112 -14.80 -17.93 3.09
N LEU A 113 -13.76 -17.11 3.20
CA LEU A 113 -12.98 -16.60 2.08
C LEU A 113 -12.31 -17.72 1.30
N SER A 114 -11.73 -18.70 2.01
CA SER A 114 -11.16 -19.89 1.38
C SER A 114 -12.19 -20.65 0.56
N LYS A 115 -13.38 -20.86 1.12
CA LYS A 115 -14.47 -21.55 0.42
C LYS A 115 -15.02 -20.76 -0.78
N LEU A 116 -15.14 -19.45 -0.65
CA LEU A 116 -15.62 -18.58 -1.73
C LEU A 116 -14.60 -18.47 -2.88
N ALA A 117 -13.31 -18.33 -2.55
CA ALA A 117 -12.26 -18.14 -3.55
C ALA A 117 -11.82 -19.43 -4.23
N PHE A 118 -11.77 -20.54 -3.48
CA PHE A 118 -11.20 -21.82 -3.94
C PHE A 118 -12.17 -22.99 -3.95
N GLY A 119 -13.40 -22.83 -3.43
CA GLY A 119 -14.37 -23.92 -3.26
C GLY A 119 -14.05 -24.86 -2.09
N THR A 120 -12.89 -24.74 -1.46
CA THR A 120 -12.38 -25.59 -0.37
C THR A 120 -11.95 -24.76 0.83
N LYS A 121 -11.78 -25.38 2.00
CA LYS A 121 -11.27 -24.72 3.21
C LYS A 121 -9.75 -24.89 3.38
N GLU A 122 -9.08 -25.48 2.41
CA GLU A 122 -7.66 -25.82 2.48
C GLU A 122 -6.75 -24.59 2.61
N TYR A 123 -7.14 -23.46 2.00
CA TYR A 123 -6.39 -22.21 2.03
C TYR A 123 -6.71 -21.29 3.22
N THR A 124 -7.45 -21.79 4.23
CA THR A 124 -7.80 -21.01 5.43
C THR A 124 -6.55 -20.45 6.14
N LEU A 125 -5.51 -21.27 6.32
CA LEU A 125 -4.25 -20.82 6.91
C LEU A 125 -3.55 -19.72 6.08
N ALA A 126 -3.62 -19.82 4.75
CA ALA A 126 -3.07 -18.78 3.87
C ALA A 126 -3.75 -17.43 4.11
N PHE A 127 -5.09 -17.40 4.25
CA PHE A 127 -5.81 -16.17 4.57
C PHE A 127 -5.48 -15.62 5.96
N ILE A 128 -5.24 -16.47 6.95
CA ILE A 128 -4.79 -16.03 8.28
C ILE A 128 -3.42 -15.36 8.20
N TRP A 129 -2.45 -15.94 7.49
CA TRP A 129 -1.14 -15.31 7.31
C TRP A 129 -1.23 -13.99 6.53
N ILE A 130 -2.04 -13.95 5.48
CA ILE A 130 -2.25 -12.73 4.70
C ILE A 130 -2.93 -11.65 5.54
N SER A 131 -3.80 -11.99 6.49
CA SER A 131 -4.42 -10.99 7.37
C SER A 131 -3.39 -10.17 8.16
N VAL A 132 -2.29 -10.79 8.57
CA VAL A 132 -1.15 -10.09 9.20
C VAL A 132 -0.48 -9.12 8.22
N THR A 133 -0.30 -9.53 6.97
CA THR A 133 0.29 -8.66 5.94
C THR A 133 -0.60 -7.46 5.63
N LEU A 134 -1.93 -7.61 5.69
CA LEU A 134 -2.89 -6.51 5.54
C LEU A 134 -2.69 -5.41 6.59
N LEU A 135 -2.44 -5.79 7.84
CA LEU A 135 -2.15 -4.83 8.91
C LEU A 135 -0.91 -3.99 8.57
N PHE A 136 0.19 -4.65 8.21
CA PHE A 136 1.43 -3.96 7.84
C PHE A 136 1.27 -3.11 6.58
N GLN A 137 0.54 -3.59 5.59
CA GLN A 137 0.24 -2.87 4.36
C GLN A 137 -0.55 -1.58 4.66
N GLN A 138 -1.55 -1.66 5.54
CA GLN A 138 -2.35 -0.51 5.94
C GLN A 138 -1.51 0.54 6.68
N ILE A 139 -0.65 0.11 7.60
CA ILE A 139 0.28 0.99 8.32
C ILE A 139 1.25 1.66 7.34
N SER A 140 1.83 0.91 6.42
CA SER A 140 2.73 1.42 5.39
C SER A 140 2.03 2.45 4.50
N SER A 141 0.84 2.14 3.99
CA SER A 141 0.03 3.05 3.19
C SER A 141 -0.25 4.36 3.93
N GLY A 142 -0.59 4.29 5.22
CA GLY A 142 -0.79 5.47 6.05
C GLY A 142 0.45 6.36 6.16
N GLN A 143 1.66 5.79 6.24
CA GLN A 143 2.89 6.57 6.26
C GLN A 143 3.16 7.24 4.89
N LEU A 144 2.90 6.54 3.79
CA LEU A 144 3.04 7.10 2.44
C LEU A 144 2.06 8.26 2.21
N VAL A 145 0.83 8.15 2.70
CA VAL A 145 -0.19 9.20 2.67
C VAL A 145 0.27 10.46 3.42
N VAL A 146 0.92 10.31 4.57
CA VAL A 146 1.50 11.44 5.32
C VAL A 146 2.59 12.14 4.49
N LEU A 147 3.52 11.37 3.90
CA LEU A 147 4.56 11.94 3.04
C LEU A 147 3.97 12.68 1.84
N GLN A 148 2.92 12.12 1.25
CA GLN A 148 2.22 12.71 0.12
C GLN A 148 1.51 14.02 0.52
N GLY A 149 0.79 14.03 1.64
CA GLY A 149 0.10 15.21 2.17
C GLY A 149 1.07 16.34 2.56
N LEU A 150 2.23 16.01 3.11
CA LEU A 150 3.30 16.95 3.41
C LEU A 150 4.12 17.37 2.19
N ARG A 151 3.77 16.92 0.99
CA ARG A 151 4.50 17.17 -0.28
C ARG A 151 5.98 16.75 -0.22
N LYS A 152 6.34 15.80 0.63
CA LYS A 152 7.69 15.23 0.72
C LYS A 152 7.91 14.18 -0.38
N LEU A 153 7.86 14.66 -1.62
CA LEU A 153 7.83 13.81 -2.82
C LEU A 153 9.10 12.99 -3.02
N LYS A 154 10.25 13.53 -2.61
CA LYS A 154 11.53 12.82 -2.69
C LYS A 154 11.57 11.63 -1.73
N GLU A 155 11.12 11.82 -0.51
CA GLU A 155 11.05 10.79 0.52
C GLU A 155 10.02 9.72 0.14
N LEU A 156 8.88 10.13 -0.41
CA LEU A 156 7.87 9.22 -0.95
C LEU A 156 8.44 8.36 -2.09
N ALA A 157 9.16 8.99 -3.03
CA ALA A 157 9.82 8.30 -4.13
C ALA A 157 10.84 7.27 -3.64
N LYS A 158 11.72 7.67 -2.69
CA LYS A 158 12.69 6.77 -2.06
C LYS A 158 12.01 5.59 -1.36
N ALA A 159 10.97 5.84 -0.56
CA ALA A 159 10.24 4.79 0.15
C ALA A 159 9.66 3.76 -0.83
N ASN A 160 9.05 4.20 -1.94
CA ASN A 160 8.52 3.31 -2.96
C ASN A 160 9.62 2.52 -3.69
N MET A 161 10.74 3.15 -4.04
CA MET A 161 11.87 2.47 -4.70
C MET A 161 12.50 1.42 -3.78
N PHE A 162 12.81 1.77 -2.52
CA PHE A 162 13.36 0.81 -1.56
C PHE A 162 12.38 -0.33 -1.28
N GLY A 163 11.08 -0.02 -1.13
CA GLY A 163 10.05 -1.04 -0.96
C GLY A 163 10.00 -2.02 -2.14
N ALA A 164 10.09 -1.53 -3.38
CA ALA A 164 10.12 -2.38 -4.57
C ALA A 164 11.38 -3.24 -4.65
N LEU A 165 12.57 -2.66 -4.36
CA LEU A 165 13.84 -3.39 -4.34
C LEU A 165 13.88 -4.49 -3.28
N PHE A 166 13.53 -4.16 -2.04
CA PHE A 166 13.46 -5.16 -0.97
C PHE A 166 12.42 -6.23 -1.27
N GLY A 167 11.26 -5.84 -1.81
CA GLY A 167 10.24 -6.79 -2.25
C GLY A 167 10.73 -7.74 -3.36
N LEU A 168 11.58 -7.26 -4.27
CA LEU A 168 12.22 -8.10 -5.29
C LEU A 168 13.22 -9.07 -4.66
N ILE A 169 14.14 -8.56 -3.82
CA ILE A 169 15.17 -9.38 -3.16
C ILE A 169 14.56 -10.51 -2.33
N ILE A 170 13.51 -10.20 -1.55
CA ILE A 170 12.84 -11.21 -0.71
C ILE A 170 12.00 -12.20 -1.56
N SER A 171 11.58 -11.81 -2.76
CA SER A 171 10.79 -12.67 -3.65
C SER A 171 11.64 -13.65 -4.47
N ILE A 172 12.97 -13.47 -4.49
CA ILE A 172 13.91 -14.36 -5.15
C ILE A 172 14.51 -15.23 -4.04
N PRO A 173 14.21 -16.56 -4.00
CA PRO A 173 14.80 -17.49 -3.04
C PRO A 173 16.27 -17.73 -3.31
#